data_3b419aa2d1050b92587db50268225e26
#
_entry.id   3b419aa2d1050b92587db50268225e26
#
_cell.length_a   1.000
_cell.length_b   1.000
_cell.length_c   1.000
_cell.angle_alpha   90.00
_cell.angle_beta   90.00
_cell.angle_gamma   90.00
#
_symmetry.space_group_name_H-M   'P 1'
#
loop_
_entity.id
_entity.type
_entity.pdbx_description
1 polymer ?
#
loop_
_entity_poly.entity_id
_entity_poly.type
_entity_poly.pdbx_seq_one_letter_code
_entity_poly.pdbx_strand_id
1 'polypeptide(L)'
;MKKCSLKTSGLGLCIMIGLMVLGNCVGNGMKRFADKDRYVTVKGLAEREVMANKVVWPLPFNCVGNNLEELYNEVEKSKRTILSFLESNGITSDEIVLSAPKVTDREAQSYTPDNLKYRYQVESVITIISMQVEKVMQLMNSQADLMKQGVAIGEDYRYQTQFDFTLLNELKPEMIEEATR
;
A
#
# COMPACT_ATOMS: atom_id res chain seq x y z
N MET A 1 -68.13 11.74 -63.23
CA MET A 1 -66.72 11.70 -62.76
C MET A 1 -66.46 12.42 -61.41
N LYS A 2 -67.45 12.70 -60.56
CA LYS A 2 -67.22 13.44 -59.25
C LYS A 2 -67.11 12.51 -57.99
N LYS A 3 -67.46 11.24 -58.07
CA LYS A 3 -67.45 10.35 -56.89
C LYS A 3 -66.08 9.71 -56.56
N CYS A 4 -65.09 9.75 -57.48
CA CYS A 4 -63.77 9.17 -57.27
C CYS A 4 -62.84 10.13 -56.48
N SER A 5 -63.01 11.48 -56.69
CA SER A 5 -62.18 12.51 -56.04
C SER A 5 -62.39 12.59 -54.52
N LEU A 6 -63.64 12.33 -54.04
CA LEU A 6 -63.95 12.42 -52.61
C LEU A 6 -63.36 11.29 -51.80
N LYS A 7 -63.26 10.11 -52.41
CA LYS A 7 -62.61 8.94 -51.72
C LYS A 7 -61.11 9.06 -51.60
N THR A 8 -60.43 9.61 -52.60
CA THR A 8 -59.00 9.89 -52.59
C THR A 8 -58.62 11.01 -51.61
N SER A 9 -59.46 12.02 -51.49
CA SER A 9 -59.28 13.12 -50.52
C SER A 9 -59.39 12.61 -49.06
N GLY A 10 -60.32 11.70 -48.76
CA GLY A 10 -60.48 11.08 -47.46
C GLY A 10 -59.32 10.17 -47.08
N LEU A 11 -58.82 9.41 -48.06
CA LEU A 11 -57.63 8.55 -47.83
C LEU A 11 -56.40 9.39 -47.53
N GLY A 12 -56.14 10.49 -48.19
CA GLY A 12 -55.05 11.43 -47.96
C GLY A 12 -55.10 12.03 -46.56
N LEU A 13 -56.28 12.38 -46.07
CA LEU A 13 -56.54 12.96 -44.76
C LEU A 13 -56.20 11.91 -43.66
N CYS A 14 -56.59 10.65 -43.80
CA CYS A 14 -56.31 9.58 -42.88
C CYS A 14 -54.80 9.30 -42.79
N ILE A 15 -54.10 9.31 -43.93
CA ILE A 15 -52.62 9.12 -43.94
C ILE A 15 -51.92 10.27 -43.24
N MET A 16 -52.36 11.51 -43.44
CA MET A 16 -51.79 12.69 -42.81
C MET A 16 -51.92 12.63 -41.26
N ILE A 17 -53.14 12.26 -40.80
CA ILE A 17 -53.37 12.10 -39.35
C ILE A 17 -52.50 10.95 -38.76
N GLY A 18 -52.41 9.82 -39.48
CA GLY A 18 -51.56 8.69 -39.07
C GLY A 18 -50.09 9.07 -38.93
N LEU A 19 -49.56 9.82 -39.90
CA LEU A 19 -48.16 10.31 -39.83
C LEU A 19 -47.93 11.32 -38.69
N MET A 20 -48.91 12.18 -38.41
CA MET A 20 -48.84 13.11 -37.26
C MET A 20 -48.79 12.38 -35.92
N VAL A 21 -49.65 11.37 -35.75
CA VAL A 21 -49.66 10.55 -34.52
C VAL A 21 -48.33 9.75 -34.39
N LEU A 22 -47.84 9.20 -35.48
CA LEU A 22 -46.59 8.45 -35.50
C LEU A 22 -45.40 9.35 -35.17
N GLY A 23 -45.35 10.55 -35.74
CA GLY A 23 -44.33 11.57 -35.43
C GLY A 23 -44.33 11.97 -33.94
N ASN A 24 -45.51 12.15 -33.35
CA ASN A 24 -45.66 12.46 -31.93
C ASN A 24 -45.21 11.28 -31.04
N CYS A 25 -45.57 10.05 -31.38
CA CYS A 25 -45.15 8.86 -30.64
C CYS A 25 -43.63 8.68 -30.68
N VAL A 26 -43.01 8.81 -31.85
CA VAL A 26 -41.54 8.72 -32.01
C VAL A 26 -40.83 9.83 -31.25
N GLY A 27 -41.31 11.08 -31.38
CA GLY A 27 -40.71 12.22 -30.68
C GLY A 27 -40.77 12.11 -29.16
N ASN A 28 -41.89 11.63 -28.60
CA ASN A 28 -42.02 11.39 -27.16
C ASN A 28 -41.20 10.17 -26.69
N GLY A 29 -41.07 9.15 -27.53
CA GLY A 29 -40.21 8.01 -27.28
C GLY A 29 -38.73 8.42 -27.17
N MET A 30 -38.26 9.22 -28.14
CA MET A 30 -36.86 9.70 -28.14
C MET A 30 -36.56 10.63 -26.95
N LYS A 31 -37.50 11.47 -26.53
CA LYS A 31 -37.33 12.30 -25.32
C LYS A 31 -37.15 11.44 -24.07
N ARG A 32 -37.93 10.38 -23.93
CA ARG A 32 -37.82 9.46 -22.79
C ARG A 32 -36.49 8.67 -22.78
N PHE A 33 -35.93 8.39 -23.95
CA PHE A 33 -34.59 7.80 -24.06
C PHE A 33 -33.49 8.80 -23.69
N ALA A 34 -33.58 10.04 -24.18
CA ALA A 34 -32.59 11.07 -23.85
C ALA A 34 -32.58 11.49 -22.38
N ASP A 35 -33.74 11.40 -21.69
CA ASP A 35 -33.81 11.71 -20.25
C ASP A 35 -33.36 10.57 -19.34
N LYS A 36 -33.23 9.32 -19.86
CA LYS A 36 -32.77 8.17 -19.08
C LYS A 36 -31.26 8.18 -18.77
N ASP A 37 -30.44 8.87 -19.54
CA ASP A 37 -28.97 8.83 -19.45
C ASP A 37 -28.38 10.06 -18.74
N ARG A 38 -29.21 10.86 -18.05
CA ARG A 38 -28.72 11.99 -17.26
C ARG A 38 -28.34 11.57 -15.85
N TYR A 39 -27.31 10.72 -15.74
CA TYR A 39 -26.67 10.45 -14.46
C TYR A 39 -25.50 11.41 -14.24
N VAL A 40 -25.55 12.15 -13.17
CA VAL A 40 -24.41 12.93 -12.70
C VAL A 40 -23.68 12.05 -11.67
N THR A 41 -22.52 11.56 -12.04
CA THR A 41 -21.64 10.85 -11.07
C THR A 41 -20.87 11.91 -10.30
N VAL A 42 -21.21 12.11 -9.05
CA VAL A 42 -20.45 12.97 -8.14
C VAL A 42 -19.50 12.10 -7.35
N LYS A 43 -18.22 12.46 -7.32
CA LYS A 43 -17.21 11.84 -6.47
C LYS A 43 -16.99 12.77 -5.29
N GLY A 44 -17.32 12.30 -4.09
CA GLY A 44 -16.92 12.96 -2.86
C GLY A 44 -15.52 12.55 -2.46
N LEU A 45 -14.79 13.44 -1.80
CA LEU A 45 -13.50 13.18 -1.18
C LEU A 45 -13.63 13.52 0.30
N ALA A 46 -13.25 12.59 1.16
CA ALA A 46 -13.07 12.84 2.57
C ALA A 46 -11.62 12.48 2.94
N GLU A 47 -10.95 13.37 3.64
CA GLU A 47 -9.58 13.16 4.13
C GLU A 47 -9.57 13.36 5.64
N ARG A 48 -8.88 12.48 6.33
CA ARG A 48 -8.74 12.56 7.78
C ARG A 48 -7.32 12.23 8.20
N GLU A 49 -6.72 13.09 9.00
CA GLU A 49 -5.44 12.82 9.62
C GLU A 49 -5.65 11.93 10.85
N VAL A 50 -4.91 10.83 10.90
CA VAL A 50 -4.94 9.87 12.02
C VAL A 50 -3.52 9.55 12.47
N MET A 51 -3.34 9.38 13.77
CA MET A 51 -2.05 8.95 14.33
C MET A 51 -1.86 7.46 14.10
N ALA A 52 -0.66 7.07 13.68
CA ALA A 52 -0.30 5.66 13.57
C ALA A 52 -0.40 4.98 14.94
N ASN A 53 -0.94 3.77 14.95
CA ASN A 53 -1.06 2.95 16.16
C ASN A 53 -0.22 1.67 16.12
N LYS A 54 0.53 1.48 15.03
CA LYS A 54 1.45 0.36 14.84
C LYS A 54 2.71 0.86 14.15
N VAL A 55 3.85 0.35 14.59
CA VAL A 55 5.14 0.60 13.95
C VAL A 55 5.80 -0.72 13.59
N VAL A 56 6.41 -0.75 12.41
CA VAL A 56 7.27 -1.82 11.93
C VAL A 56 8.65 -1.21 11.71
N TRP A 57 9.59 -1.58 12.58
CA TRP A 57 10.94 -1.06 12.55
C TRP A 57 11.95 -2.17 12.29
N PRO A 58 12.45 -2.29 11.06
CA PRO A 58 13.52 -3.24 10.72
C PRO A 58 14.90 -2.67 11.11
N LEU A 59 15.71 -3.52 11.71
CA LEU A 59 17.11 -3.27 12.08
C LEU A 59 18.02 -4.21 11.26
N PRO A 60 18.45 -3.82 10.06
CA PRO A 60 19.41 -4.58 9.29
C PRO A 60 20.81 -4.40 9.88
N PHE A 61 21.55 -5.49 10.00
CA PHE A 61 22.96 -5.47 10.38
C PHE A 61 23.78 -6.42 9.53
N ASN A 62 25.02 -6.05 9.29
CA ASN A 62 25.94 -6.73 8.40
C ASN A 62 27.22 -7.12 9.12
N CYS A 63 27.70 -8.33 8.87
CA CYS A 63 29.04 -8.77 9.23
C CYS A 63 29.78 -9.23 7.98
N VAL A 64 31.09 -8.98 7.92
CA VAL A 64 31.94 -9.37 6.79
C VAL A 64 33.19 -10.09 7.30
N GLY A 65 33.62 -11.12 6.60
CA GLY A 65 34.80 -11.91 7.02
C GLY A 65 35.28 -12.87 5.94
N ASN A 66 36.37 -13.56 6.23
CA ASN A 66 36.95 -14.57 5.33
C ASN A 66 36.69 -15.99 5.82
N ASN A 67 36.33 -16.17 7.09
CA ASN A 67 35.98 -17.46 7.69
C ASN A 67 34.48 -17.45 8.02
N LEU A 68 33.74 -18.38 7.46
CA LEU A 68 32.29 -18.45 7.63
C LEU A 68 31.85 -18.82 9.04
N GLU A 69 32.66 -19.67 9.76
CA GLU A 69 32.33 -20.09 11.11
C GLU A 69 32.53 -18.93 12.11
N GLU A 70 33.65 -18.20 12.00
CA GLU A 70 33.89 -17.00 12.80
C GLU A 70 32.84 -15.93 12.56
N LEU A 71 32.47 -15.73 11.28
CA LEU A 71 31.48 -14.76 10.86
C LEU A 71 30.08 -15.10 11.41
N TYR A 72 29.72 -16.38 11.45
CA TYR A 72 28.47 -16.82 12.06
C TYR A 72 28.44 -16.50 13.57
N ASN A 73 29.55 -16.75 14.29
CA ASN A 73 29.65 -16.41 15.70
C ASN A 73 29.54 -14.90 15.96
N GLU A 74 30.08 -14.07 15.05
CA GLU A 74 29.97 -12.61 15.13
C GLU A 74 28.52 -12.14 14.89
N VAL A 75 27.82 -12.74 13.92
CA VAL A 75 26.40 -12.49 13.68
C VAL A 75 25.55 -12.83 14.90
N GLU A 76 25.77 -14.00 15.51
CA GLU A 76 25.04 -14.40 16.71
C GLU A 76 25.36 -13.50 17.92
N LYS A 77 26.60 -13.03 18.05
CA LYS A 77 26.95 -12.03 19.06
C LYS A 77 26.22 -10.71 18.85
N SER A 78 26.25 -10.18 17.65
CA SER A 78 25.56 -8.94 17.28
C SER A 78 24.06 -9.04 17.51
N LYS A 79 23.45 -10.16 17.12
CA LYS A 79 22.05 -10.46 17.36
C LYS A 79 21.70 -10.45 18.85
N ARG A 80 22.50 -11.12 19.70
CA ARG A 80 22.29 -11.11 21.17
C ARG A 80 22.39 -9.70 21.74
N THR A 81 23.35 -8.91 21.28
CA THR A 81 23.51 -7.52 21.72
C THR A 81 22.28 -6.69 21.39
N ILE A 82 21.74 -6.81 20.15
CA ILE A 82 20.52 -6.11 19.75
C ILE A 82 19.32 -6.56 20.59
N LEU A 83 19.16 -7.87 20.78
CA LEU A 83 18.05 -8.42 21.59
C LEU A 83 18.10 -7.91 23.03
N SER A 84 19.27 -7.97 23.66
CA SER A 84 19.45 -7.45 25.03
C SER A 84 19.17 -5.95 25.14
N PHE A 85 19.53 -5.18 24.13
CA PHE A 85 19.21 -3.76 24.06
C PHE A 85 17.70 -3.53 23.97
N LEU A 86 16.99 -4.26 23.10
CA LEU A 86 15.54 -4.15 22.94
C LEU A 86 14.80 -4.56 24.21
N GLU A 87 15.17 -5.69 24.82
CA GLU A 87 14.59 -6.20 26.06
C GLU A 87 14.81 -5.24 27.23
N SER A 88 16.03 -4.70 27.39
CA SER A 88 16.35 -3.74 28.45
C SER A 88 15.57 -2.44 28.33
N ASN A 89 15.13 -2.09 27.13
CA ASN A 89 14.26 -0.96 26.84
C ASN A 89 12.77 -1.34 26.82
N GLY A 90 12.43 -2.58 27.20
CA GLY A 90 11.07 -3.04 27.43
C GLY A 90 10.30 -3.37 26.17
N ILE A 91 10.96 -3.78 25.09
CA ILE A 91 10.35 -4.46 23.94
C ILE A 91 10.26 -5.94 24.29
N THR A 92 9.09 -6.52 24.13
CA THR A 92 8.85 -7.93 24.45
C THR A 92 9.26 -8.84 23.29
N SER A 93 9.59 -10.09 23.60
CA SER A 93 9.99 -11.06 22.56
C SER A 93 8.90 -11.31 21.51
N ASP A 94 7.62 -11.12 21.86
CA ASP A 94 6.50 -11.27 20.94
C ASP A 94 6.43 -10.15 19.89
N GLU A 95 7.07 -9.01 20.17
CA GLU A 95 7.16 -7.87 19.26
C GLU A 95 8.38 -7.98 18.32
N ILE A 96 9.22 -9.01 18.49
CA ILE A 96 10.48 -9.18 17.76
C ILE A 96 10.37 -10.33 16.77
N VAL A 97 10.61 -10.04 15.51
CA VAL A 97 10.66 -11.02 14.43
C VAL A 97 12.10 -11.14 13.93
N LEU A 98 12.66 -12.35 14.00
CA LEU A 98 14.01 -12.65 13.54
C LEU A 98 13.95 -13.19 12.11
N SER A 99 14.67 -12.57 11.19
CA SER A 99 14.84 -13.08 9.83
C SER A 99 16.03 -14.04 9.76
N ALA A 100 15.95 -15.03 8.87
CA ALA A 100 17.08 -15.90 8.59
C ALA A 100 18.25 -15.09 8.01
N PRO A 101 19.50 -15.32 8.45
CA PRO A 101 20.66 -14.63 7.91
C PRO A 101 20.88 -15.00 6.44
N LYS A 102 21.17 -13.99 5.62
CA LYS A 102 21.51 -14.14 4.22
C LYS A 102 23.04 -14.10 4.06
N VAL A 103 23.61 -15.20 3.61
CA VAL A 103 25.04 -15.29 3.31
C VAL A 103 25.28 -15.01 1.84
N THR A 104 26.23 -14.14 1.54
CA THR A 104 26.68 -13.82 0.19
C THR A 104 28.17 -14.15 0.08
N ASP A 105 28.53 -15.08 -0.82
CA ASP A 105 29.92 -15.31 -1.21
C ASP A 105 30.24 -14.33 -2.36
N ARG A 106 31.08 -13.37 -2.07
CA ARG A 106 31.43 -12.29 -3.01
C ARG A 106 32.40 -12.77 -4.10
N GLU A 107 33.16 -13.82 -3.88
CA GLU A 107 34.01 -14.45 -4.91
C GLU A 107 33.19 -15.22 -5.95
N ALA A 108 32.03 -15.76 -5.55
CA ALA A 108 31.16 -16.49 -6.46
C ALA A 108 30.30 -15.57 -7.37
N GLN A 109 30.39 -14.26 -7.20
CA GLN A 109 29.65 -13.30 -8.04
C GLN A 109 30.36 -13.10 -9.38
N SER A 110 29.58 -12.88 -10.45
CA SER A 110 30.05 -12.70 -11.84
C SER A 110 30.97 -11.48 -12.03
N TYR A 111 30.95 -10.53 -11.11
CA TYR A 111 31.82 -9.37 -11.08
C TYR A 111 32.47 -9.25 -9.71
N THR A 112 33.68 -9.73 -9.60
CA THR A 112 34.50 -9.67 -8.39
C THR A 112 35.58 -8.61 -8.57
N PRO A 113 35.65 -7.57 -7.72
CA PRO A 113 36.76 -6.61 -7.75
C PRO A 113 38.10 -7.30 -7.44
N ASP A 114 39.16 -6.94 -8.15
CA ASP A 114 40.51 -7.52 -7.97
C ASP A 114 41.09 -7.39 -6.55
N ASN A 115 40.54 -6.49 -5.71
CA ASN A 115 40.98 -6.21 -4.34
C ASN A 115 39.88 -6.52 -3.33
N LEU A 116 39.28 -7.70 -3.36
CA LEU A 116 38.26 -8.11 -2.38
C LEU A 116 38.91 -8.39 -1.01
N LYS A 117 38.68 -7.50 -0.04
CA LYS A 117 39.21 -7.64 1.32
C LYS A 117 38.56 -8.76 2.13
N TYR A 118 37.22 -8.92 1.95
CA TYR A 118 36.40 -9.90 2.64
C TYR A 118 35.58 -10.71 1.64
N ARG A 119 35.68 -12.04 1.73
CA ARG A 119 34.97 -12.96 0.85
C ARG A 119 33.49 -13.08 1.17
N TYR A 120 33.17 -13.28 2.45
CA TYR A 120 31.80 -13.51 2.89
C TYR A 120 31.18 -12.25 3.48
N GLN A 121 29.91 -12.05 3.18
CA GLN A 121 29.05 -11.05 3.80
C GLN A 121 27.80 -11.75 4.29
N VAL A 122 27.46 -11.53 5.55
CA VAL A 122 26.21 -12.00 6.16
C VAL A 122 25.38 -10.79 6.51
N GLU A 123 24.16 -10.75 5.97
CA GLU A 123 23.13 -9.77 6.26
C GLU A 123 22.05 -10.45 7.09
N SER A 124 21.64 -9.84 8.18
CA SER A 124 20.52 -10.29 9.00
C SER A 124 19.66 -9.10 9.40
N VAL A 125 18.38 -9.34 9.62
CA VAL A 125 17.40 -8.29 9.96
C VAL A 125 16.62 -8.73 11.19
N ILE A 126 16.54 -7.85 12.17
CA ILE A 126 15.65 -7.96 13.33
C ILE A 126 14.56 -6.95 13.16
N THR A 127 13.31 -7.39 13.06
CA THR A 127 12.16 -6.49 12.84
C THR A 127 11.36 -6.38 14.13
N ILE A 128 11.15 -5.17 14.59
CA ILE A 128 10.28 -4.85 15.71
C ILE A 128 8.90 -4.49 15.16
N ILE A 129 7.86 -5.15 15.66
CA ILE A 129 6.45 -4.88 15.32
C ILE A 129 5.74 -4.57 16.62
N SER A 130 5.44 -3.31 16.88
CA SER A 130 4.87 -2.87 18.14
C SER A 130 3.69 -1.92 17.95
N MET A 131 2.76 -1.96 18.90
CA MET A 131 1.68 -0.97 19.04
C MET A 131 2.11 0.23 19.90
N GLN A 132 3.30 0.19 20.52
CA GLN A 132 3.86 1.26 21.35
C GLN A 132 4.70 2.20 20.49
N VAL A 133 4.07 2.91 19.56
CA VAL A 133 4.74 3.75 18.55
C VAL A 133 5.71 4.73 19.18
N GLU A 134 5.30 5.48 20.19
CA GLU A 134 6.12 6.49 20.85
C GLU A 134 7.39 5.91 21.47
N LYS A 135 7.27 4.74 22.09
CA LYS A 135 8.40 4.05 22.71
C LYS A 135 9.42 3.61 21.67
N VAL A 136 8.95 3.03 20.56
CA VAL A 136 9.84 2.61 19.47
C VAL A 136 10.51 3.83 18.84
N MET A 137 9.81 4.96 18.67
CA MET A 137 10.41 6.20 18.17
C MET A 137 11.53 6.70 19.09
N GLN A 138 11.38 6.61 20.42
CA GLN A 138 12.44 6.96 21.36
C GLN A 138 13.65 6.02 21.21
N LEU A 139 13.41 4.72 21.02
CA LEU A 139 14.47 3.74 20.78
C LEU A 139 15.22 3.97 19.46
N MET A 140 14.53 4.37 18.42
CA MET A 140 15.15 4.75 17.15
C MET A 140 16.16 5.89 17.34
N ASN A 141 15.84 6.87 18.19
CA ASN A 141 16.77 7.95 18.50
C ASN A 141 17.98 7.47 19.34
N SER A 142 17.84 6.36 20.07
CA SER A 142 18.88 5.76 20.92
C SER A 142 19.69 4.66 20.22
N GLN A 143 19.45 4.38 18.94
CA GLN A 143 20.17 3.33 18.20
C GLN A 143 21.70 3.55 18.14
N ALA A 144 22.16 4.79 18.33
CA ALA A 144 23.59 5.09 18.44
C ALA A 144 24.29 4.31 19.58
N ASP A 145 23.56 3.91 20.62
CA ASP A 145 24.10 3.12 21.72
C ASP A 145 24.41 1.68 21.30
N LEU A 146 23.70 1.13 20.30
CA LEU A 146 24.06 -0.15 19.67
C LEU A 146 25.37 -0.04 18.88
N MET A 147 25.60 1.07 18.20
CA MET A 147 26.88 1.31 17.51
C MET A 147 28.04 1.36 18.49
N LYS A 148 27.89 1.96 19.68
CA LYS A 148 28.88 1.97 20.74
C LYS A 148 29.19 0.56 21.27
N GLN A 149 28.26 -0.36 21.19
CA GLN A 149 28.40 -1.77 21.55
C GLN A 149 28.99 -2.62 20.42
N GLY A 150 29.40 -1.98 19.31
CA GLY A 150 30.07 -2.63 18.19
C GLY A 150 29.14 -3.27 17.16
N VAL A 151 27.83 -2.96 17.21
CA VAL A 151 26.89 -3.43 16.19
C VAL A 151 26.78 -2.40 15.08
N ALA A 152 27.17 -2.77 13.86
CA ALA A 152 26.99 -1.94 12.68
C ALA A 152 25.57 -2.10 12.12
N ILE A 153 24.69 -1.16 12.49
CA ILE A 153 23.34 -1.09 11.90
C ILE A 153 23.47 -0.33 10.59
N GLY A 154 23.02 -0.96 9.50
CA GLY A 154 23.01 -0.36 8.17
C GLY A 154 21.68 0.32 7.90
N GLU A 155 21.71 1.44 7.17
CA GLU A 155 20.53 1.95 6.48
C GLU A 155 20.46 1.30 5.10
N ASP A 156 19.34 0.64 4.80
CA ASP A 156 19.10 0.04 3.49
C ASP A 156 17.70 0.44 3.03
N TYR A 157 17.61 0.96 1.80
CA TYR A 157 16.33 1.39 1.20
C TYR A 157 15.26 0.27 1.16
N ARG A 158 15.70 -1.00 1.27
CA ARG A 158 14.81 -2.17 1.32
C ARG A 158 14.11 -2.31 2.67
N TYR A 159 14.67 -1.73 3.72
CA TYR A 159 14.22 -1.87 5.10
C TYR A 159 13.86 -0.50 5.67
N GLN A 160 12.70 0.00 5.27
CA GLN A 160 12.20 1.28 5.76
C GLN A 160 11.27 1.07 6.94
N THR A 161 11.36 1.98 7.92
CA THR A 161 10.40 2.02 9.02
C THR A 161 9.02 2.40 8.48
N GLN A 162 7.99 1.67 8.91
CA GLN A 162 6.62 1.89 8.52
C GLN A 162 5.77 2.21 9.74
N PHE A 163 4.92 3.21 9.60
CA PHE A 163 3.94 3.60 10.60
C PHE A 163 2.55 3.36 10.03
N ASP A 164 1.83 2.45 10.64
CA ASP A 164 0.53 1.99 10.14
C ASP A 164 -0.59 2.42 11.07
N PHE A 165 -1.76 2.68 10.51
CA PHE A 165 -3.01 2.81 11.23
C PHE A 165 -3.89 1.60 10.92
N THR A 166 -4.13 0.74 11.95
CA THR A 166 -4.80 -0.56 11.77
C THR A 166 -6.32 -0.49 11.85
N LEU A 167 -6.88 0.61 12.40
CA LEU A 167 -8.32 0.77 12.65
C LEU A 167 -9.05 1.47 11.49
N LEU A 168 -8.50 1.40 10.28
CA LEU A 168 -9.08 2.05 9.10
C LEU A 168 -10.52 1.61 8.82
N ASN A 169 -10.87 0.35 9.12
CA ASN A 169 -12.22 -0.16 8.89
C ASN A 169 -13.26 0.44 9.83
N GLU A 170 -12.84 0.95 10.98
CA GLU A 170 -13.72 1.64 11.94
C GLU A 170 -14.02 3.07 11.48
N LEU A 171 -13.07 3.71 10.80
CA LEU A 171 -13.22 5.07 10.26
C LEU A 171 -13.95 5.13 8.91
N LYS A 172 -13.90 4.06 8.12
CA LYS A 172 -14.50 4.03 6.78
C LYS A 172 -15.96 4.47 6.72
N PRO A 173 -16.88 4.00 7.60
CA PRO A 173 -18.28 4.40 7.53
C PRO A 173 -18.47 5.90 7.71
N GLU A 174 -17.75 6.50 8.65
CA GLU A 174 -17.80 7.93 8.96
C GLU A 174 -17.25 8.76 7.77
N MET A 175 -16.13 8.34 7.19
CA MET A 175 -15.55 8.99 6.02
C MET A 175 -16.45 8.90 4.77
N ILE A 176 -17.17 7.78 4.59
CA ILE A 176 -18.13 7.63 3.49
C ILE A 176 -19.30 8.60 3.70
N GLU A 177 -19.78 8.75 4.91
CA GLU A 177 -20.86 9.70 5.22
C GLU A 177 -20.40 11.14 4.96
N GLU A 178 -19.21 11.52 5.36
CA GLU A 178 -18.63 12.85 5.08
C GLU A 178 -18.45 13.11 3.58
N ALA A 179 -18.02 12.12 2.82
CA ALA A 179 -17.84 12.24 1.37
C ALA A 179 -19.15 12.31 0.59
N THR A 180 -20.29 11.91 1.19
CA THR A 180 -21.62 11.91 0.53
C THR A 180 -22.49 13.10 0.90
N ARG A 181 -22.10 13.88 1.88
CA ARG A 181 -22.74 15.16 2.23
C ARG A 181 -22.32 16.29 1.29
#